data_9c778447c7f080cb2b90d7b186116906
#
_entry.id   9c778447c7f080cb2b90d7b186116906
#
_cell.length_a   1.000
_cell.length_b   1.000
_cell.length_c   1.000
_cell.angle_alpha   90.00
_cell.angle_beta   90.00
_cell.angle_gamma   90.00
#
_symmetry.space_group_name_H-M   'P 1'
#
loop_
_entity.id
_entity.type
_entity.pdbx_description
1 polymer ?
#
loop_
_entity_poly.entity_id
_entity_poly.type
_entity_poly.pdbx_seq_one_letter_code
_entity_poly.pdbx_strand_id
1 'polypeptide(L)'
;MNGAQLASKVRNMMKAAQFSRFGGPEVLEIVNLPDPHPGPGQIRIAVHAAGINATEWKLRKGELNFGAGLPQTTGRDVAGVVDEVGEGVTDVAVGDRVFGVSDDGAGAAELALLTFRAPIPPSLGFVDAAALPVALETATRSLDELSVGRGISLLINGTAGGIGSTAVQLAVARGAPVIGTASTANHDYLRLLGAEPVTYGEGMAERVRTLAPDGVDAALDVAGSGVLPELIDLAGGPKNVVTLADFDGAKQHEVRFSSGYQGHAFHALNEIGALIEAGLFWLPVERTYPLDEISEAHRVSEHGHVRGRLVLVIDTRIVKPERGPRG
;
A
#
# COMPACT_ATOMS: atom_id res chain seq x y z
N MET A 1 19.93 35.55 -19.93
CA MET A 1 20.13 34.09 -19.74
C MET A 1 20.10 33.45 -21.12
N ASN A 2 21.14 32.70 -21.50
CA ASN A 2 21.26 32.06 -22.81
C ASN A 2 20.26 30.90 -22.95
N GLY A 3 19.75 30.67 -24.16
CA GLY A 3 18.77 29.57 -24.43
C GLY A 3 19.22 28.18 -23.98
N ALA A 4 20.55 27.93 -23.91
CA ALA A 4 21.13 26.70 -23.35
C ALA A 4 20.91 26.58 -21.81
N GLN A 5 20.91 27.68 -21.07
CA GLN A 5 20.63 27.70 -19.62
C GLN A 5 19.14 27.52 -19.32
N LEU A 6 18.24 28.01 -20.20
CA LEU A 6 16.81 27.71 -20.09
C LEU A 6 16.51 26.24 -20.44
N ALA A 7 17.13 25.72 -21.50
CA ALA A 7 16.98 24.31 -21.90
C ALA A 7 17.53 23.33 -20.85
N SER A 8 18.62 23.67 -20.16
CA SER A 8 19.17 22.87 -19.05
C SER A 8 18.27 22.92 -17.81
N LYS A 9 17.66 24.07 -17.50
CA LYS A 9 16.70 24.19 -16.38
C LYS A 9 15.40 23.39 -16.63
N VAL A 10 14.95 23.26 -17.87
CA VAL A 10 13.77 22.45 -18.24
C VAL A 10 14.07 20.95 -18.19
N ARG A 11 15.35 20.54 -18.29
CA ARG A 11 15.77 19.12 -18.23
C ARG A 11 15.81 18.53 -16.81
N ASN A 12 15.73 19.33 -15.77
CA ASN A 12 15.87 18.90 -14.37
C ASN A 12 14.57 19.11 -13.57
N MET A 13 13.43 18.93 -14.22
CA MET A 13 12.10 19.09 -13.58
C MET A 13 11.24 17.89 -13.94
N MET A 14 10.63 17.28 -12.92
CA MET A 14 9.67 16.20 -13.01
C MET A 14 8.24 16.70 -12.79
N LYS A 15 7.26 16.03 -13.37
CA LYS A 15 5.85 16.20 -13.00
C LYS A 15 5.56 15.40 -11.73
N ALA A 16 4.80 15.99 -10.81
CA ALA A 16 4.35 15.36 -9.59
C ALA A 16 2.95 15.85 -9.21
N ALA A 17 2.18 15.00 -8.54
CA ALA A 17 0.93 15.39 -7.93
C ALA A 17 1.18 16.04 -6.56
N GLN A 18 0.58 17.20 -6.32
CA GLN A 18 0.77 17.99 -5.12
C GLN A 18 -0.55 18.64 -4.69
N PHE A 19 -0.70 18.94 -3.39
CA PHE A 19 -1.77 19.78 -2.86
C PHE A 19 -1.17 20.86 -1.93
N SER A 20 -1.69 22.09 -2.07
CA SER A 20 -1.22 23.26 -1.31
C SER A 20 -2.17 23.69 -0.20
N ARG A 21 -3.32 23.01 -0.08
CA ARG A 21 -4.33 23.18 0.97
C ARG A 21 -5.05 21.87 1.20
N PHE A 22 -5.58 21.67 2.39
CA PHE A 22 -6.45 20.53 2.67
C PHE A 22 -7.81 20.71 1.98
N GLY A 23 -8.44 19.60 1.57
CA GLY A 23 -9.74 19.63 0.90
C GLY A 23 -10.12 18.33 0.20
N GLY A 24 -11.10 18.42 -0.70
CA GLY A 24 -11.53 17.33 -1.58
C GLY A 24 -10.51 17.02 -2.69
N PRO A 25 -10.81 16.03 -3.56
CA PRO A 25 -9.89 15.63 -4.64
C PRO A 25 -9.45 16.78 -5.57
N GLU A 26 -10.25 17.83 -5.68
CA GLU A 26 -10.02 19.00 -6.51
C GLU A 26 -8.82 19.88 -6.08
N VAL A 27 -8.24 19.63 -4.91
CA VAL A 27 -7.04 20.36 -4.46
C VAL A 27 -5.75 19.76 -4.99
N LEU A 28 -5.81 18.59 -5.64
CA LEU A 28 -4.67 17.95 -6.28
C LEU A 28 -4.36 18.62 -7.62
N GLU A 29 -3.12 19.01 -7.80
CA GLU A 29 -2.60 19.67 -8.99
C GLU A 29 -1.36 18.92 -9.49
N ILE A 30 -1.18 18.87 -10.81
CA ILE A 30 0.07 18.39 -11.41
C ILE A 30 1.01 19.59 -11.55
N VAL A 31 2.13 19.51 -10.84
CA VAL A 31 3.13 20.57 -10.78
C VAL A 31 4.47 20.08 -11.33
N ASN A 32 5.35 21.03 -11.69
CA ASN A 32 6.74 20.71 -12.02
C ASN A 32 7.61 20.97 -10.78
N LEU A 33 8.29 19.94 -10.30
CA LEU A 33 9.23 19.98 -9.19
C LEU A 33 10.65 19.69 -9.69
N PRO A 34 11.70 20.18 -9.00
CA PRO A 34 13.06 19.76 -9.29
C PRO A 34 13.22 18.25 -9.21
N ASP A 35 14.01 17.66 -10.13
CA ASP A 35 14.35 16.23 -10.06
C ASP A 35 15.05 15.96 -8.72
N PRO A 36 14.60 14.97 -7.93
CA PRO A 36 15.28 14.60 -6.69
C PRO A 36 16.56 13.81 -7.01
N HIS A 37 17.54 13.88 -6.11
CA HIS A 37 18.77 13.07 -6.18
C HIS A 37 18.90 12.17 -4.95
N PRO A 38 19.29 10.89 -5.11
CA PRO A 38 19.39 9.97 -4.01
C PRO A 38 20.59 10.31 -3.09
N GLY A 39 20.32 10.33 -1.79
CA GLY A 39 21.35 10.36 -0.76
C GLY A 39 21.95 8.97 -0.50
N PRO A 40 22.83 8.86 0.53
CA PRO A 40 23.43 7.58 0.92
C PRO A 40 22.35 6.54 1.26
N GLY A 41 22.48 5.34 0.70
CA GLY A 41 21.55 4.22 0.88
C GLY A 41 20.26 4.29 0.06
N GLN A 42 19.98 5.41 -0.61
CA GLN A 42 18.80 5.60 -1.45
C GLN A 42 19.08 5.28 -2.92
N ILE A 43 18.03 4.98 -3.64
CA ILE A 43 18.02 4.96 -5.11
C ILE A 43 16.99 5.97 -5.62
N ARG A 44 17.13 6.39 -6.87
CA ARG A 44 16.06 7.04 -7.63
C ARG A 44 15.54 6.10 -8.71
N ILE A 45 14.23 6.11 -8.88
CA ILE A 45 13.58 5.36 -9.97
C ILE A 45 12.83 6.31 -10.90
N ALA A 46 12.82 5.98 -12.19
CA ALA A 46 11.81 6.44 -13.12
C ALA A 46 10.53 5.64 -12.84
N VAL A 47 9.50 6.33 -12.33
CA VAL A 47 8.26 5.68 -11.87
C VAL A 47 7.40 5.31 -13.06
N HIS A 48 7.05 4.03 -13.20
CA HIS A 48 6.12 3.52 -14.20
C HIS A 48 4.69 3.39 -13.68
N ALA A 49 4.55 3.11 -12.38
CA ALA A 49 3.25 2.99 -11.73
C ALA A 49 3.35 3.38 -10.25
N ALA A 50 2.24 3.93 -9.71
CA ALA A 50 2.11 4.26 -8.29
C ALA A 50 0.76 3.79 -7.74
N GLY A 51 0.76 3.07 -6.61
CA GLY A 51 -0.46 2.59 -5.96
C GLY A 51 -1.15 3.71 -5.18
N ILE A 52 -2.48 3.67 -5.11
CA ILE A 52 -3.31 4.59 -4.33
C ILE A 52 -3.67 3.96 -2.98
N ASN A 53 -3.41 4.67 -1.90
CA ASN A 53 -3.73 4.27 -0.54
C ASN A 53 -4.78 5.18 0.11
N ALA A 54 -5.61 4.63 0.99
CA ALA A 54 -6.58 5.42 1.74
C ALA A 54 -5.91 6.50 2.63
N THR A 55 -4.71 6.24 3.13
CA THR A 55 -3.91 7.20 3.90
C THR A 55 -3.66 8.50 3.13
N GLU A 56 -3.50 8.43 1.81
CA GLU A 56 -3.18 9.58 0.97
C GLU A 56 -4.34 10.57 0.87
N TRP A 57 -5.57 10.09 0.66
CA TRP A 57 -6.71 11.00 0.64
C TRP A 57 -7.11 11.48 2.05
N LYS A 58 -6.84 10.70 3.11
CA LYS A 58 -6.99 11.16 4.50
C LYS A 58 -6.01 12.29 4.84
N LEU A 59 -4.74 12.18 4.40
CA LEU A 59 -3.75 13.26 4.51
C LEU A 59 -4.20 14.51 3.74
N ARG A 60 -4.62 14.34 2.50
CA ARG A 60 -5.11 15.44 1.65
C ARG A 60 -6.32 16.15 2.27
N LYS A 61 -7.22 15.43 2.95
CA LYS A 61 -8.37 16.01 3.67
C LYS A 61 -7.98 16.70 4.98
N GLY A 62 -6.77 16.43 5.50
CA GLY A 62 -6.34 16.88 6.83
C GLY A 62 -6.89 16.02 7.98
N GLU A 63 -7.48 14.86 7.68
CA GLU A 63 -7.94 13.88 8.68
C GLU A 63 -6.76 13.16 9.34
N LEU A 64 -5.63 13.08 8.65
CA LEU A 64 -4.35 12.61 9.17
C LEU A 64 -3.31 13.71 9.02
N ASN A 65 -2.39 13.81 9.98
CA ASN A 65 -1.26 14.74 9.91
C ASN A 65 -0.04 14.09 10.57
N PHE A 66 1.00 13.87 9.77
CA PHE A 66 2.29 13.36 10.28
C PHE A 66 3.32 14.48 10.51
N GLY A 67 2.86 15.71 10.69
CA GLY A 67 3.72 16.87 10.99
C GLY A 67 4.35 17.55 9.76
N ALA A 68 4.07 17.08 8.55
CA ALA A 68 4.52 17.74 7.34
C ALA A 68 3.68 19.00 7.05
N GLY A 69 4.37 20.09 6.67
CA GLY A 69 3.72 21.32 6.21
C GLY A 69 3.18 21.20 4.79
N LEU A 70 2.38 22.18 4.37
CA LEU A 70 1.95 22.34 2.98
C LEU A 70 2.97 23.22 2.21
N PRO A 71 3.18 22.99 0.90
CA PRO A 71 2.53 22.00 0.05
C PRO A 71 3.06 20.58 0.29
N GLN A 72 2.22 19.56 0.04
CA GLN A 72 2.61 18.14 0.13
C GLN A 72 2.43 17.44 -1.21
N THR A 73 3.38 16.58 -1.56
CA THR A 73 3.22 15.57 -2.61
C THR A 73 2.43 14.37 -2.09
N THR A 74 2.04 13.45 -2.97
CA THR A 74 1.31 12.23 -2.62
C THR A 74 1.89 11.01 -3.35
N GLY A 75 1.47 9.80 -2.95
CA GLY A 75 1.93 8.53 -3.50
C GLY A 75 3.02 7.88 -2.65
N ARG A 76 2.72 6.73 -2.10
CA ARG A 76 3.69 5.94 -1.32
C ARG A 76 4.18 4.73 -2.06
N ASP A 77 3.29 3.99 -2.68
CA ASP A 77 3.59 2.76 -3.39
C ASP A 77 4.08 3.06 -4.79
N VAL A 78 5.23 2.56 -5.18
CA VAL A 78 5.81 2.81 -6.51
C VAL A 78 6.45 1.56 -7.09
N ALA A 79 6.45 1.49 -8.42
CA ALA A 79 7.23 0.53 -9.20
C ALA A 79 7.83 1.23 -10.43
N GLY A 80 9.07 0.93 -10.73
CA GLY A 80 9.77 1.58 -11.83
C GLY A 80 11.15 0.99 -12.12
N VAL A 81 11.94 1.76 -12.84
CA VAL A 81 13.30 1.39 -13.22
C VAL A 81 14.29 2.31 -12.51
N VAL A 82 15.32 1.73 -11.91
CA VAL A 82 16.42 2.48 -11.28
C VAL A 82 17.14 3.32 -12.33
N ASP A 83 17.21 4.64 -12.12
CA ASP A 83 17.91 5.56 -13.01
C ASP A 83 19.09 6.28 -12.35
N GLU A 84 19.14 6.31 -11.00
CA GLU A 84 20.26 6.87 -10.23
C GLU A 84 20.43 6.08 -8.93
N VAL A 85 21.69 5.85 -8.52
CA VAL A 85 22.04 5.07 -7.32
C VAL A 85 22.86 5.95 -6.39
N GLY A 86 22.45 6.04 -5.12
CA GLY A 86 23.15 6.79 -4.08
C GLY A 86 24.36 6.06 -3.53
N GLU A 87 25.14 6.78 -2.74
CA GLU A 87 26.35 6.24 -2.12
C GLU A 87 26.05 5.03 -1.21
N GLY A 88 26.89 3.99 -1.30
CA GLY A 88 26.80 2.80 -0.44
C GLY A 88 25.76 1.77 -0.87
N VAL A 89 24.97 2.02 -1.92
CA VAL A 89 24.04 1.03 -2.47
C VAL A 89 24.78 0.05 -3.37
N THR A 90 24.65 -1.25 -3.09
CA THR A 90 25.36 -2.33 -3.81
C THR A 90 24.45 -3.47 -4.25
N ASP A 91 23.18 -3.43 -3.84
CA ASP A 91 22.17 -4.48 -4.05
C ASP A 91 21.36 -4.32 -5.34
N VAL A 92 21.44 -3.14 -5.98
CA VAL A 92 20.77 -2.82 -7.25
C VAL A 92 21.65 -1.95 -8.15
N ALA A 93 21.35 -1.95 -9.46
CA ALA A 93 22.03 -1.17 -10.47
C ALA A 93 21.03 -0.35 -11.32
N VAL A 94 21.56 0.68 -12.00
CA VAL A 94 20.79 1.43 -13.01
C VAL A 94 20.27 0.47 -14.08
N GLY A 95 18.96 0.52 -14.36
CA GLY A 95 18.26 -0.38 -15.28
C GLY A 95 17.47 -1.49 -14.59
N ASP A 96 17.69 -1.74 -13.30
CA ASP A 96 16.94 -2.75 -12.55
C ASP A 96 15.47 -2.33 -12.36
N ARG A 97 14.57 -3.32 -12.44
CA ARG A 97 13.15 -3.15 -12.18
C ARG A 97 12.87 -3.39 -10.70
N VAL A 98 12.38 -2.37 -10.00
CA VAL A 98 12.15 -2.44 -8.56
C VAL A 98 10.76 -1.91 -8.20
N PHE A 99 10.25 -2.33 -7.05
CA PHE A 99 9.09 -1.76 -6.39
C PHE A 99 9.41 -1.47 -4.92
N GLY A 100 8.70 -0.52 -4.34
CA GLY A 100 8.97 -0.13 -2.96
C GLY A 100 8.10 1.03 -2.48
N VAL A 101 8.54 1.61 -1.38
CA VAL A 101 7.86 2.75 -0.74
C VAL A 101 8.68 4.01 -0.99
N SER A 102 8.04 5.04 -1.56
CA SER A 102 8.64 6.37 -1.72
C SER A 102 8.94 6.99 -0.36
N ASP A 103 10.16 7.44 -0.16
CA ASP A 103 10.64 7.97 1.12
C ASP A 103 9.88 9.22 1.58
N ASP A 104 9.59 10.13 0.65
CA ASP A 104 8.93 11.41 0.93
C ASP A 104 7.42 11.39 0.67
N GLY A 105 6.83 10.21 0.39
CA GLY A 105 5.44 10.11 -0.04
C GLY A 105 5.17 10.85 -1.36
N ALA A 106 6.17 10.96 -2.22
CA ALA A 106 6.14 11.67 -3.50
C ALA A 106 6.12 10.71 -4.71
N GLY A 107 5.54 9.52 -4.55
CA GLY A 107 5.52 8.48 -5.58
C GLY A 107 4.56 8.74 -6.74
N ALA A 108 3.55 9.60 -6.58
CA ALA A 108 2.70 10.04 -7.69
C ALA A 108 3.43 11.12 -8.51
N ALA A 109 4.57 10.75 -9.09
CA ALA A 109 5.50 11.61 -9.82
C ALA A 109 6.29 10.82 -10.86
N GLU A 110 6.96 11.51 -11.79
CA GLU A 110 7.82 10.87 -12.80
C GLU A 110 9.07 10.22 -12.20
N LEU A 111 9.57 10.72 -11.05
CA LEU A 111 10.73 10.20 -10.33
C LEU A 111 10.40 10.06 -8.84
N ALA A 112 10.98 9.06 -8.17
CA ALA A 112 10.83 8.86 -6.73
C ALA A 112 12.13 8.35 -6.11
N LEU A 113 12.36 8.70 -4.83
CA LEU A 113 13.47 8.18 -4.02
C LEU A 113 12.98 7.03 -3.15
N LEU A 114 13.79 5.96 -3.06
CA LEU A 114 13.47 4.77 -2.27
C LEU A 114 14.67 4.32 -1.44
N THR A 115 14.43 4.14 -0.15
CA THR A 115 15.29 3.37 0.77
C THR A 115 14.82 1.92 0.82
N PHE A 116 13.50 1.70 0.98
CA PHE A 116 12.90 0.37 1.09
C PHE A 116 12.35 -0.08 -0.26
N ARG A 117 12.99 -1.10 -0.82
CA ARG A 117 12.74 -1.62 -2.16
C ARG A 117 13.01 -3.11 -2.26
N ALA A 118 12.45 -3.73 -3.29
CA ALA A 118 12.76 -5.09 -3.71
C ALA A 118 12.73 -5.20 -5.24
N PRO A 119 13.39 -6.20 -5.83
CA PRO A 119 13.26 -6.47 -7.26
C PRO A 119 11.84 -6.91 -7.60
N ILE A 120 11.32 -6.43 -8.74
CA ILE A 120 10.01 -6.88 -9.23
C ILE A 120 10.14 -8.34 -9.67
N PRO A 121 9.29 -9.26 -9.14
CA PRO A 121 9.24 -10.64 -9.61
C PRO A 121 9.08 -10.71 -11.14
N PRO A 122 9.75 -11.64 -11.83
CA PRO A 122 9.73 -11.71 -13.30
C PRO A 122 8.33 -11.80 -13.91
N SER A 123 7.40 -12.45 -13.23
CA SER A 123 6.00 -12.61 -13.67
C SER A 123 5.16 -11.34 -13.57
N LEU A 124 5.61 -10.31 -12.82
CA LEU A 124 4.83 -9.09 -12.60
C LEU A 124 5.17 -7.95 -13.55
N GLY A 125 4.12 -7.22 -13.95
CA GLY A 125 4.22 -5.87 -14.53
C GLY A 125 4.42 -4.78 -13.48
N PHE A 126 4.75 -3.55 -13.90
CA PHE A 126 4.90 -2.41 -12.98
C PHE A 126 3.58 -2.07 -12.26
N VAL A 127 2.45 -2.21 -12.94
CA VAL A 127 1.12 -1.92 -12.39
C VAL A 127 0.82 -2.83 -11.21
N ASP A 128 1.03 -4.14 -11.37
CA ASP A 128 0.78 -5.11 -10.31
C ASP A 128 1.78 -4.94 -9.16
N ALA A 129 3.05 -4.69 -9.49
CA ALA A 129 4.10 -4.46 -8.49
C ALA A 129 3.84 -3.19 -7.65
N ALA A 130 3.35 -2.09 -8.26
CA ALA A 130 3.00 -0.88 -7.54
C ALA A 130 1.79 -1.03 -6.61
N ALA A 131 1.00 -2.09 -6.76
CA ALA A 131 -0.13 -2.36 -5.87
C ALA A 131 0.30 -2.93 -4.51
N LEU A 132 1.55 -3.40 -4.36
CA LEU A 132 1.98 -4.30 -3.30
C LEU A 132 2.56 -3.61 -2.04
N PRO A 133 3.44 -2.58 -2.10
CA PRO A 133 4.35 -2.24 -1.01
C PRO A 133 3.67 -1.98 0.33
N VAL A 134 2.78 -1.00 0.42
CA VAL A 134 2.07 -0.66 1.68
C VAL A 134 1.14 -1.79 2.11
N ALA A 135 0.51 -2.50 1.16
CA ALA A 135 -0.37 -3.62 1.50
C ALA A 135 0.41 -4.77 2.14
N LEU A 136 1.59 -5.12 1.60
CA LEU A 136 2.47 -6.16 2.14
C LEU A 136 3.01 -5.78 3.52
N GLU A 137 3.58 -4.58 3.65
CA GLU A 137 4.12 -4.07 4.91
C GLU A 137 3.06 -4.11 6.00
N THR A 138 1.90 -3.50 5.73
CA THR A 138 0.84 -3.34 6.72
C THR A 138 0.21 -4.66 7.11
N ALA A 139 -0.06 -5.55 6.14
CA ALA A 139 -0.59 -6.87 6.44
C ALA A 139 0.42 -7.72 7.24
N THR A 140 1.69 -7.76 6.82
CA THR A 140 2.74 -8.54 7.52
C THR A 140 2.90 -8.06 8.94
N ARG A 141 3.06 -6.76 9.17
CA ARG A 141 3.18 -6.17 10.50
C ARG A 141 1.99 -6.51 11.40
N SER A 142 0.77 -6.38 10.88
CA SER A 142 -0.44 -6.69 11.66
C SER A 142 -0.54 -8.16 12.03
N LEU A 143 -0.18 -9.07 11.12
CA LEU A 143 -0.15 -10.50 11.40
C LEU A 143 0.94 -10.87 12.42
N ASP A 144 2.08 -10.19 12.37
CA ASP A 144 3.18 -10.38 13.34
C ASP A 144 2.78 -9.87 14.73
N GLU A 145 2.13 -8.71 14.82
CA GLU A 145 1.61 -8.16 16.08
C GLU A 145 0.55 -9.06 16.74
N LEU A 146 -0.22 -9.80 15.92
CA LEU A 146 -1.20 -10.79 16.36
C LEU A 146 -0.59 -12.19 16.53
N SER A 147 0.71 -12.36 16.24
CA SER A 147 1.38 -13.66 16.28
C SER A 147 0.69 -14.74 15.42
N VAL A 148 0.13 -14.33 14.27
CA VAL A 148 -0.60 -15.22 13.36
C VAL A 148 0.32 -16.25 12.73
N GLY A 149 -0.01 -17.53 12.92
CA GLY A 149 0.72 -18.67 12.40
C GLY A 149 -0.14 -19.94 12.38
N ARG A 150 0.51 -21.07 12.22
CA ARG A 150 -0.19 -22.37 12.12
C ARG A 150 -1.10 -22.61 13.31
N GLY A 151 -2.39 -22.85 13.03
CA GLY A 151 -3.41 -23.19 14.03
C GLY A 151 -4.01 -21.99 14.76
N ILE A 152 -3.56 -20.77 14.49
CA ILE A 152 -4.19 -19.54 15.00
C ILE A 152 -5.33 -19.14 14.06
N SER A 153 -6.56 -19.25 14.52
CA SER A 153 -7.74 -18.83 13.77
C SER A 153 -7.85 -17.30 13.74
N LEU A 154 -8.02 -16.72 12.55
CA LEU A 154 -8.02 -15.27 12.34
C LEU A 154 -9.34 -14.78 11.73
N LEU A 155 -9.95 -13.79 12.36
CA LEU A 155 -11.04 -13.00 11.78
C LEU A 155 -10.49 -11.70 11.20
N ILE A 156 -10.76 -11.43 9.93
CA ILE A 156 -10.36 -10.16 9.29
C ILE A 156 -11.62 -9.37 8.90
N ASN A 157 -11.77 -8.17 9.44
CA ASN A 157 -12.81 -7.24 9.01
C ASN A 157 -12.30 -6.37 7.85
N GLY A 158 -13.01 -6.41 6.68
CA GLY A 158 -12.65 -5.63 5.50
C GLY A 158 -11.71 -6.34 4.53
N THR A 159 -11.97 -7.60 4.22
CA THR A 159 -11.09 -8.48 3.45
C THR A 159 -11.00 -8.20 1.95
N ALA A 160 -11.96 -7.51 1.33
CA ALA A 160 -11.97 -7.34 -0.12
C ALA A 160 -11.01 -6.25 -0.64
N GLY A 161 -10.59 -5.33 0.22
CA GLY A 161 -9.63 -4.27 -0.12
C GLY A 161 -8.17 -4.76 -0.16
N GLY A 162 -7.26 -3.90 -0.60
CA GLY A 162 -5.85 -4.27 -0.82
C GLY A 162 -5.16 -4.88 0.40
N ILE A 163 -5.23 -4.24 1.58
CA ILE A 163 -4.61 -4.76 2.81
C ILE A 163 -5.30 -6.04 3.28
N GLY A 164 -6.64 -6.06 3.28
CA GLY A 164 -7.41 -7.24 3.72
C GLY A 164 -7.13 -8.47 2.86
N SER A 165 -7.15 -8.31 1.53
CA SER A 165 -6.82 -9.41 0.59
C SER A 165 -5.39 -9.92 0.75
N THR A 166 -4.46 -9.02 1.02
CA THR A 166 -3.06 -9.37 1.30
C THR A 166 -2.95 -10.14 2.62
N ALA A 167 -3.61 -9.65 3.68
CA ALA A 167 -3.59 -10.29 5.00
C ALA A 167 -4.19 -11.70 4.97
N VAL A 168 -5.29 -11.93 4.22
CA VAL A 168 -5.85 -13.27 4.02
C VAL A 168 -4.81 -14.24 3.47
N GLN A 169 -4.19 -13.88 2.34
CA GLN A 169 -3.26 -14.78 1.64
C GLN A 169 -1.99 -15.04 2.47
N LEU A 170 -1.45 -14.02 3.13
CA LEU A 170 -0.29 -14.19 4.01
C LEU A 170 -0.64 -15.04 5.24
N ALA A 171 -1.82 -14.88 5.83
CA ALA A 171 -2.27 -15.70 6.95
C ALA A 171 -2.45 -17.17 6.53
N VAL A 172 -3.08 -17.42 5.38
CA VAL A 172 -3.23 -18.75 4.79
C VAL A 172 -1.87 -19.39 4.51
N ALA A 173 -0.92 -18.64 3.95
CA ALA A 173 0.45 -19.11 3.71
C ALA A 173 1.18 -19.47 5.01
N ARG A 174 0.87 -18.81 6.13
CA ARG A 174 1.36 -19.14 7.48
C ARG A 174 0.64 -20.35 8.11
N GLY A 175 -0.39 -20.89 7.46
CA GLY A 175 -1.18 -22.04 7.93
C GLY A 175 -2.27 -21.67 8.93
N ALA A 176 -2.71 -20.42 8.97
CA ALA A 176 -3.82 -19.95 9.78
C ALA A 176 -5.16 -20.15 9.04
N PRO A 177 -6.20 -20.70 9.67
CA PRO A 177 -7.56 -20.64 9.14
C PRO A 177 -8.10 -19.20 9.25
N VAL A 178 -8.70 -18.68 8.17
CA VAL A 178 -9.16 -17.29 8.07
C VAL A 178 -10.65 -17.21 7.83
N ILE A 179 -11.35 -16.44 8.64
CA ILE A 179 -12.70 -15.96 8.40
C ILE A 179 -12.60 -14.49 7.96
N GLY A 180 -13.26 -14.12 6.87
CA GLY A 180 -13.16 -12.78 6.32
C GLY A 180 -14.50 -12.10 6.13
N THR A 181 -14.63 -10.82 6.55
CA THR A 181 -15.87 -10.09 6.30
C THR A 181 -15.82 -9.33 4.97
N ALA A 182 -16.88 -9.47 4.17
CA ALA A 182 -17.07 -8.72 2.94
C ALA A 182 -18.57 -8.62 2.58
N SER A 183 -18.90 -7.84 1.54
CA SER A 183 -20.23 -7.92 0.93
C SER A 183 -20.41 -9.28 0.24
N THR A 184 -21.65 -9.76 0.12
CA THR A 184 -21.98 -11.04 -0.52
C THR A 184 -21.39 -11.15 -1.94
N ALA A 185 -21.32 -10.04 -2.68
CA ALA A 185 -20.71 -9.98 -4.01
C ALA A 185 -19.21 -10.35 -4.04
N ASN A 186 -18.53 -10.28 -2.90
CA ASN A 186 -17.12 -10.59 -2.76
C ASN A 186 -16.85 -11.98 -2.12
N HIS A 187 -17.88 -12.75 -1.77
CA HIS A 187 -17.69 -14.03 -1.09
C HIS A 187 -16.88 -15.03 -1.91
N ASP A 188 -17.17 -15.17 -3.20
CA ASP A 188 -16.42 -16.09 -4.07
C ASP A 188 -14.96 -15.63 -4.23
N TYR A 189 -14.74 -14.30 -4.27
CA TYR A 189 -13.38 -13.75 -4.26
C TYR A 189 -12.63 -14.13 -2.98
N LEU A 190 -13.25 -14.01 -1.80
CA LEU A 190 -12.62 -14.39 -0.55
C LEU A 190 -12.27 -15.88 -0.48
N ARG A 191 -13.16 -16.75 -0.98
CA ARG A 191 -12.89 -18.20 -1.07
C ARG A 191 -11.68 -18.50 -1.97
N LEU A 192 -11.53 -17.77 -3.09
CA LEU A 192 -10.35 -17.89 -3.95
C LEU A 192 -9.06 -17.49 -3.24
N LEU A 193 -9.12 -16.54 -2.29
CA LEU A 193 -7.97 -16.15 -1.46
C LEU A 193 -7.68 -17.13 -0.32
N GLY A 194 -8.58 -18.08 -0.05
CA GLY A 194 -8.47 -19.08 1.02
C GLY A 194 -9.15 -18.72 2.33
N ALA A 195 -10.02 -17.71 2.37
CA ALA A 195 -10.82 -17.35 3.54
C ALA A 195 -12.25 -17.87 3.45
N GLU A 196 -12.84 -18.21 4.59
CA GLU A 196 -14.28 -18.45 4.70
C GLU A 196 -15.01 -17.10 4.84
N PRO A 197 -15.90 -16.72 3.90
CA PRO A 197 -16.52 -15.42 3.89
C PRO A 197 -17.72 -15.29 4.81
N VAL A 198 -17.85 -14.14 5.44
CA VAL A 198 -19.00 -13.72 6.24
C VAL A 198 -19.44 -12.31 5.81
N THR A 199 -20.74 -12.07 5.73
CA THR A 199 -21.25 -10.72 5.47
C THR A 199 -21.09 -9.85 6.74
N TYR A 200 -20.52 -8.63 6.58
CA TYR A 200 -20.41 -7.64 7.65
C TYR A 200 -21.79 -7.05 8.02
N GLY A 201 -21.82 -6.20 9.07
CA GLY A 201 -23.01 -5.50 9.56
C GLY A 201 -23.82 -6.34 10.54
N GLU A 202 -25.06 -5.93 10.79
CA GLU A 202 -25.93 -6.54 11.80
C GLU A 202 -25.94 -8.08 11.74
N GLY A 203 -25.76 -8.73 12.88
CA GLY A 203 -25.68 -10.18 13.01
C GLY A 203 -24.33 -10.77 12.53
N MET A 204 -23.29 -9.98 12.32
CA MET A 204 -21.97 -10.49 11.93
C MET A 204 -21.43 -11.50 12.94
N ALA A 205 -21.53 -11.18 14.23
CA ALA A 205 -21.02 -12.05 15.28
C ALA A 205 -21.67 -13.44 15.31
N GLU A 206 -23.00 -13.52 15.10
CA GLU A 206 -23.70 -14.82 15.01
C GLU A 206 -23.25 -15.62 13.79
N ARG A 207 -23.07 -14.96 12.66
CA ARG A 207 -22.55 -15.62 11.45
C ARG A 207 -21.13 -16.15 11.64
N VAL A 208 -20.26 -15.39 12.32
CA VAL A 208 -18.91 -15.86 12.67
C VAL A 208 -18.97 -17.04 13.63
N ARG A 209 -19.82 -17.01 14.68
CA ARG A 209 -19.98 -18.13 15.61
C ARG A 209 -20.57 -19.38 14.97
N THR A 210 -21.28 -19.27 13.85
CA THR A 210 -21.72 -20.44 13.08
C THR A 210 -20.53 -21.21 12.49
N LEU A 211 -19.45 -20.50 12.14
CA LEU A 211 -18.21 -21.08 11.58
C LEU A 211 -17.18 -21.40 12.67
N ALA A 212 -17.13 -20.60 13.71
CA ALA A 212 -16.23 -20.73 14.86
C ALA A 212 -17.03 -20.59 16.17
N PRO A 213 -17.68 -21.68 16.64
CA PRO A 213 -18.56 -21.63 17.83
C PRO A 213 -17.87 -21.12 19.09
N ASP A 214 -16.59 -21.44 19.24
CA ASP A 214 -15.77 -21.04 20.40
C ASP A 214 -15.08 -19.68 20.21
N GLY A 215 -15.36 -18.96 19.10
CA GLY A 215 -14.70 -17.72 18.71
C GLY A 215 -13.44 -17.95 17.87
N VAL A 216 -12.60 -16.93 17.80
CA VAL A 216 -11.33 -16.94 17.05
C VAL A 216 -10.17 -16.56 17.96
N ASP A 217 -8.93 -16.95 17.63
CA ASP A 217 -7.75 -16.65 18.43
C ASP A 217 -7.28 -15.20 18.24
N ALA A 218 -7.54 -14.60 17.07
CA ALA A 218 -7.11 -13.24 16.74
C ALA A 218 -8.11 -12.55 15.80
N ALA A 219 -8.17 -11.21 15.87
CA ALA A 219 -8.96 -10.41 14.92
C ALA A 219 -8.16 -9.19 14.41
N LEU A 220 -8.28 -8.93 13.12
CA LEU A 220 -7.70 -7.79 12.43
C LEU A 220 -8.79 -6.91 11.82
N ASP A 221 -8.88 -5.66 12.26
CA ASP A 221 -9.78 -4.68 11.69
C ASP A 221 -9.06 -3.77 10.68
N VAL A 222 -9.41 -3.93 9.41
CA VAL A 222 -8.87 -3.14 8.28
C VAL A 222 -9.84 -2.03 7.86
N ALA A 223 -11.13 -2.20 8.16
CA ALA A 223 -12.19 -1.32 7.64
C ALA A 223 -12.70 -0.29 8.65
N GLY A 224 -12.58 -0.53 9.94
CA GLY A 224 -13.19 0.30 10.98
C GLY A 224 -14.69 -0.01 11.12
N SER A 225 -15.53 1.02 11.09
CA SER A 225 -17.00 0.91 11.14
C SER A 225 -17.58 0.58 12.52
N GLY A 226 -16.84 0.83 13.62
CA GLY A 226 -17.31 0.64 14.98
C GLY A 226 -17.47 -0.83 15.41
N VAL A 227 -16.84 -1.76 14.72
CA VAL A 227 -16.96 -3.22 14.97
C VAL A 227 -16.05 -3.75 16.09
N LEU A 228 -15.19 -2.91 16.67
CA LEU A 228 -14.25 -3.36 17.70
C LEU A 228 -14.89 -4.10 18.88
N PRO A 229 -16.05 -3.71 19.43
CA PRO A 229 -16.69 -4.47 20.48
C PRO A 229 -17.04 -5.91 20.09
N GLU A 230 -17.54 -6.12 18.86
CA GLU A 230 -17.85 -7.46 18.34
C GLU A 230 -16.57 -8.28 18.12
N LEU A 231 -15.49 -7.67 17.58
CA LEU A 231 -14.22 -8.35 17.35
C LEU A 231 -13.56 -8.75 18.68
N ILE A 232 -13.64 -7.89 19.71
CA ILE A 232 -13.11 -8.18 21.05
C ILE A 232 -13.83 -9.37 21.68
N ASP A 233 -15.16 -9.42 21.57
CA ASP A 233 -15.97 -10.52 22.08
C ASP A 233 -15.67 -11.84 21.36
N LEU A 234 -15.54 -11.81 20.03
CA LEU A 234 -15.20 -12.98 19.21
C LEU A 234 -13.77 -13.47 19.41
N ALA A 235 -12.81 -12.57 19.67
CA ALA A 235 -11.41 -12.92 19.90
C ALA A 235 -11.06 -13.16 21.38
N GLY A 236 -12.03 -13.11 22.29
CA GLY A 236 -11.83 -13.38 23.71
C GLY A 236 -11.07 -12.27 24.46
N GLY A 237 -10.92 -11.08 23.88
CA GLY A 237 -10.34 -9.93 24.57
C GLY A 237 -9.61 -8.94 23.67
N PRO A 238 -9.40 -7.68 24.14
CA PRO A 238 -8.83 -6.61 23.34
C PRO A 238 -7.37 -6.83 22.93
N LYS A 239 -6.62 -7.64 23.68
CA LYS A 239 -5.20 -7.97 23.38
C LYS A 239 -5.04 -8.80 22.11
N ASN A 240 -6.08 -9.51 21.72
CA ASN A 240 -6.13 -10.37 20.53
C ASN A 240 -6.67 -9.63 19.31
N VAL A 241 -6.88 -8.32 19.42
CA VAL A 241 -7.42 -7.49 18.33
C VAL A 241 -6.41 -6.41 17.96
N VAL A 242 -6.24 -6.21 16.63
CA VAL A 242 -5.49 -5.11 16.05
C VAL A 242 -6.41 -4.36 15.10
N THR A 243 -6.41 -3.03 15.15
CA THR A 243 -7.09 -2.18 14.15
C THR A 243 -6.11 -1.29 13.40
N LEU A 244 -6.38 -1.07 12.12
CA LEU A 244 -5.68 -0.15 11.22
C LEU A 244 -6.50 1.12 10.95
N ALA A 245 -7.78 1.10 11.30
CA ALA A 245 -8.75 2.07 10.79
C ALA A 245 -9.43 2.91 11.87
N ASP A 246 -9.56 2.40 13.09
CA ASP A 246 -10.30 3.05 14.19
C ASP A 246 -9.35 3.44 15.34
N PHE A 247 -8.74 4.62 15.23
CA PHE A 247 -7.82 5.13 16.25
C PHE A 247 -8.52 5.44 17.59
N ASP A 248 -9.68 6.08 17.52
CA ASP A 248 -10.41 6.47 18.74
C ASP A 248 -11.03 5.26 19.43
N GLY A 249 -11.60 4.33 18.67
CA GLY A 249 -12.08 3.07 19.18
C GLY A 249 -10.97 2.21 19.79
N ALA A 250 -9.78 2.20 19.19
CA ALA A 250 -8.63 1.50 19.73
C ALA A 250 -8.26 2.02 21.14
N LYS A 251 -8.24 3.34 21.32
CA LYS A 251 -8.00 3.98 22.61
C LYS A 251 -9.12 3.70 23.61
N GLN A 252 -10.37 3.78 23.17
CA GLN A 252 -11.53 3.55 24.01
C GLN A 252 -11.62 2.12 24.53
N HIS A 253 -11.28 1.13 23.70
CA HIS A 253 -11.43 -0.29 23.99
C HIS A 253 -10.11 -1.00 24.33
N GLU A 254 -9.01 -0.24 24.51
CA GLU A 254 -7.67 -0.77 24.81
C GLU A 254 -7.16 -1.79 23.77
N VAL A 255 -7.59 -1.62 22.51
CA VAL A 255 -7.13 -2.40 21.37
C VAL A 255 -5.84 -1.78 20.80
N ARG A 256 -4.95 -2.59 20.25
CA ARG A 256 -3.75 -2.11 19.57
C ARG A 256 -4.12 -1.43 18.25
N PHE A 257 -3.73 -0.15 18.11
CA PHE A 257 -3.74 0.53 16.82
C PHE A 257 -2.39 0.36 16.14
N SER A 258 -2.36 -0.32 15.00
CA SER A 258 -1.15 -0.61 14.26
C SER A 258 -0.87 0.49 13.23
N SER A 259 0.06 1.40 13.54
CA SER A 259 0.39 2.58 12.72
C SER A 259 1.75 2.50 12.02
N GLY A 260 2.55 1.46 12.29
CA GLY A 260 3.96 1.40 11.89
C GLY A 260 4.90 2.21 12.80
N TYR A 261 4.40 2.92 13.79
CA TYR A 261 5.22 3.72 14.70
C TYR A 261 6.21 2.88 15.52
N GLN A 262 5.89 1.62 15.78
CA GLN A 262 6.73 0.67 16.52
C GLN A 262 7.69 -0.12 15.63
N GLY A 263 7.71 0.16 14.34
CA GLY A 263 8.53 -0.50 13.33
C GLY A 263 7.71 -0.93 12.12
N HIS A 264 8.39 -1.08 11.00
CA HIS A 264 7.81 -1.48 9.72
C HIS A 264 8.28 -2.88 9.33
N ALA A 265 7.42 -3.62 8.63
CA ALA A 265 7.71 -4.95 8.11
C ALA A 265 8.16 -4.91 6.63
N PHE A 266 9.06 -3.99 6.26
CA PHE A 266 9.53 -3.85 4.86
C PHE A 266 10.30 -5.06 4.33
N HIS A 267 10.75 -5.98 5.19
CA HIS A 267 11.32 -7.27 4.77
C HIS A 267 10.33 -8.08 3.90
N ALA A 268 9.02 -7.89 4.10
CA ALA A 268 7.97 -8.55 3.32
C ALA A 268 8.08 -8.30 1.81
N LEU A 269 8.66 -7.16 1.39
CA LEU A 269 8.89 -6.85 -0.02
C LEU A 269 9.83 -7.84 -0.69
N ASN A 270 10.85 -8.32 0.03
CA ASN A 270 11.81 -9.29 -0.48
C ASN A 270 11.28 -10.74 -0.41
N GLU A 271 10.33 -11.01 0.48
CA GLU A 271 9.83 -12.38 0.72
C GLU A 271 8.68 -12.75 -0.23
N ILE A 272 7.91 -11.77 -0.71
CA ILE A 272 6.69 -12.02 -1.48
C ILE A 272 6.93 -12.71 -2.82
N GLY A 273 8.11 -12.51 -3.42
CA GLY A 273 8.43 -13.03 -4.76
C GLY A 273 8.20 -14.54 -4.88
N ALA A 274 8.59 -15.31 -3.87
CA ALA A 274 8.41 -16.76 -3.87
C ALA A 274 6.94 -17.19 -3.91
N LEU A 275 6.05 -16.50 -3.19
CA LEU A 275 4.62 -16.78 -3.19
C LEU A 275 3.97 -16.40 -4.53
N ILE A 276 4.41 -15.29 -5.13
CA ILE A 276 3.91 -14.83 -6.44
C ILE A 276 4.30 -15.84 -7.53
N GLU A 277 5.57 -16.22 -7.61
CA GLU A 277 6.07 -17.18 -8.62
C GLU A 277 5.47 -18.59 -8.44
N ALA A 278 5.08 -18.96 -7.22
CA ALA A 278 4.34 -20.20 -6.93
C ALA A 278 2.84 -20.09 -7.24
N GLY A 279 2.30 -18.93 -7.62
CA GLY A 279 0.87 -18.70 -7.83
C GLY A 279 0.04 -18.72 -6.55
N LEU A 280 0.69 -18.55 -5.39
CA LEU A 280 0.06 -18.57 -4.06
C LEU A 280 -0.28 -17.17 -3.53
N PHE A 281 0.09 -16.15 -4.27
CA PHE A 281 -0.23 -14.75 -3.94
C PHE A 281 -0.51 -13.94 -5.20
N TRP A 282 -1.58 -13.17 -5.17
CA TRP A 282 -1.93 -12.19 -6.19
C TRP A 282 -2.79 -11.08 -5.57
N LEU A 283 -2.69 -9.86 -6.09
CA LEU A 283 -3.50 -8.73 -5.63
C LEU A 283 -4.10 -8.03 -6.84
N PRO A 284 -5.45 -8.03 -6.99
CA PRO A 284 -6.07 -7.44 -8.16
C PRO A 284 -5.91 -5.93 -8.18
N VAL A 285 -5.65 -5.40 -9.37
CA VAL A 285 -5.78 -3.97 -9.66
C VAL A 285 -7.14 -3.78 -10.33
N GLU A 286 -8.08 -3.14 -9.63
CA GLU A 286 -9.45 -2.94 -10.13
C GLU A 286 -9.49 -1.95 -11.29
N ARG A 287 -8.68 -0.88 -11.18
CA ARG A 287 -8.61 0.15 -12.20
C ARG A 287 -7.28 0.89 -12.17
N THR A 288 -6.86 1.31 -13.36
CA THR A 288 -5.71 2.20 -13.55
C THR A 288 -6.17 3.58 -14.02
N TYR A 289 -5.36 4.60 -13.70
CA TYR A 289 -5.57 5.99 -14.10
C TYR A 289 -4.26 6.59 -14.57
N PRO A 290 -4.24 7.48 -15.57
CA PRO A 290 -3.05 8.29 -15.82
C PRO A 290 -2.81 9.27 -14.67
N LEU A 291 -1.57 9.79 -14.55
CA LEU A 291 -1.19 10.68 -13.46
C LEU A 291 -2.07 11.93 -13.36
N ASP A 292 -2.49 12.50 -14.46
CA ASP A 292 -3.35 13.69 -14.54
C ASP A 292 -4.80 13.42 -14.10
N GLU A 293 -5.21 12.17 -13.99
CA GLU A 293 -6.51 11.77 -13.43
C GLU A 293 -6.44 11.39 -11.93
N ILE A 294 -5.37 11.74 -11.23
CA ILE A 294 -5.19 11.41 -9.80
C ILE A 294 -6.36 11.89 -8.92
N SER A 295 -6.97 13.03 -9.24
CA SER A 295 -8.14 13.53 -8.51
C SER A 295 -9.32 12.56 -8.58
N GLU A 296 -9.55 11.94 -9.75
CA GLU A 296 -10.57 10.92 -9.93
C GLU A 296 -10.22 9.62 -9.21
N ALA A 297 -8.96 9.19 -9.28
CA ALA A 297 -8.48 8.02 -8.55
C ALA A 297 -8.67 8.17 -7.03
N HIS A 298 -8.37 9.35 -6.48
CA HIS A 298 -8.64 9.66 -5.07
C HIS A 298 -10.13 9.67 -4.75
N ARG A 299 -10.99 10.20 -5.64
CA ARG A 299 -12.45 10.20 -5.45
C ARG A 299 -13.00 8.78 -5.36
N VAL A 300 -12.58 7.89 -6.25
CA VAL A 300 -12.99 6.48 -6.25
C VAL A 300 -12.47 5.77 -4.99
N SER A 301 -11.22 5.99 -4.60
CA SER A 301 -10.64 5.43 -3.36
C SER A 301 -11.40 5.90 -2.11
N GLU A 302 -11.77 7.17 -2.05
CA GLU A 302 -12.50 7.77 -0.93
C GLU A 302 -13.94 7.24 -0.80
N HIS A 303 -14.60 6.93 -1.92
CA HIS A 303 -15.93 6.28 -1.92
C HIS A 303 -15.87 4.84 -1.39
N GLY A 304 -14.71 4.21 -1.40
CA GLY A 304 -14.53 2.84 -0.94
C GLY A 304 -15.07 1.80 -1.93
N HIS A 305 -15.29 0.58 -1.44
CA HIS A 305 -15.79 -0.58 -2.20
C HIS A 305 -14.86 -1.07 -3.31
N VAL A 306 -13.61 -0.63 -3.33
CA VAL A 306 -12.57 -1.09 -4.27
C VAL A 306 -12.17 -2.52 -3.92
N ARG A 307 -12.20 -3.42 -4.91
CA ARG A 307 -11.66 -4.77 -4.78
C ARG A 307 -10.16 -4.74 -5.11
N GLY A 308 -9.32 -5.03 -4.12
CA GLY A 308 -7.87 -4.92 -4.30
C GLY A 308 -7.40 -3.46 -4.33
N ARG A 309 -6.84 -2.99 -5.44
CA ARG A 309 -6.11 -1.72 -5.52
C ARG A 309 -6.49 -0.85 -6.72
N LEU A 310 -6.23 0.45 -6.59
CA LEU A 310 -6.18 1.41 -7.69
C LEU A 310 -4.72 1.81 -7.92
N VAL A 311 -4.34 2.04 -9.18
CA VAL A 311 -2.96 2.33 -9.56
C VAL A 311 -2.91 3.45 -10.61
N LEU A 312 -1.98 4.39 -10.42
CA LEU A 312 -1.63 5.39 -11.42
C LEU A 312 -0.61 4.78 -12.38
N VAL A 313 -0.82 5.00 -13.67
CA VAL A 313 0.17 4.73 -14.72
C VAL A 313 0.85 6.05 -15.06
N ILE A 314 2.18 6.06 -15.02
CA ILE A 314 2.98 7.26 -15.24
C ILE A 314 3.80 7.08 -16.51
N ASP A 315 3.59 7.98 -17.48
CA ASP A 315 4.40 8.01 -18.70
C ASP A 315 5.83 8.43 -18.35
N THR A 316 6.72 7.45 -18.36
CA THR A 316 8.12 7.72 -18.13
C THR A 316 8.76 8.40 -19.33
N ARG A 317 9.49 9.47 -19.10
CA ARG A 317 10.51 9.89 -20.04
C ARG A 317 11.55 8.78 -20.11
N ILE A 318 11.66 8.11 -21.24
CA ILE A 318 12.77 7.18 -21.47
C ILE A 318 14.05 8.01 -21.40
N VAL A 319 14.71 8.02 -20.25
CA VAL A 319 16.09 8.54 -20.14
C VAL A 319 16.94 7.51 -20.89
N LYS A 320 17.24 7.80 -22.17
CA LYS A 320 18.25 7.02 -22.90
C LYS A 320 19.55 7.22 -22.15
N PRO A 321 20.22 6.14 -21.69
CA PRO A 321 21.55 6.28 -21.12
C PRO A 321 22.42 7.01 -22.15
N GLU A 322 23.06 8.12 -21.73
CA GLU A 322 24.07 8.77 -22.55
C GLU A 322 25.14 7.72 -22.84
N ARG A 323 25.29 7.37 -24.11
CA ARG A 323 26.41 6.55 -24.55
C ARG A 323 27.65 7.40 -24.29
N GLY A 324 28.38 7.08 -23.22
CA GLY A 324 29.69 7.66 -22.99
C GLY A 324 30.55 7.50 -24.25
N PRO A 325 31.47 8.43 -24.50
CA PRO A 325 32.34 8.37 -25.68
C PRO A 325 33.10 7.04 -25.67
N ARG A 326 32.98 6.29 -26.76
CA ARG A 326 33.81 5.12 -26.99
C ARG A 326 35.24 5.60 -27.13
N GLY A 327 36.07 5.34 -26.14
CA GLY A 327 37.52 5.44 -26.25
C GLY A 327 38.11 4.35 -27.12
#